data_fe67dd3c4a19a9b4035f7d2358994152
#
_entry.id   fe67dd3c4a19a9b4035f7d2358994152
#
_cell.length_a   1.000
_cell.length_b   1.000
_cell.length_c   1.000
_cell.angle_alpha   90.00
_cell.angle_beta   90.00
_cell.angle_gamma   90.00
#
_symmetry.space_group_name_H-M   'P 1'
#
loop_
_entity.id
_entity.type
_entity.pdbx_description
1 polymer ?
#
loop_
_entity_poly.entity_id
_entity_poly.type
_entity_poly.pdbx_seq_one_letter_code
_entity_poly.pdbx_strand_id
1 'polypeptide(L)'
;RFELMGEGSKAVADGDRVVIGIDFPAFQYSEEVFAGVVAHELAHNLLRHAEWLDRNGRKRRNVRLIEREADRLMPWLMANAGYDPVAAQTFMEEWGPRHDGGLLRARTHDGWDERADFIAAELSQIRALIEQTGAADWRTHFRREIDPEAGL
;
A
#
# COMPACT_ATOMS: atom_id res chain seq x y z
N ARG A 1 3.89 12.72 8.35
CA ARG A 1 2.88 13.33 9.24
C ARG A 1 1.51 12.78 8.88
N PHE A 2 0.65 12.52 9.88
CA PHE A 2 -0.75 12.12 9.68
C PHE A 2 -1.68 13.28 10.03
N GLU A 3 -2.71 13.49 9.21
CA GLU A 3 -3.73 14.51 9.46
C GLU A 3 -5.13 13.92 9.21
N LEU A 4 -6.06 14.19 10.14
CA LEU A 4 -7.47 13.91 9.92
C LEU A 4 -8.12 15.12 9.26
N MET A 5 -8.82 14.90 8.17
CA MET A 5 -9.65 15.92 7.53
C MET A 5 -11.03 16.00 8.24
N GLY A 6 -11.57 17.22 8.35
CA GLY A 6 -12.90 17.43 8.93
C GLY A 6 -14.05 16.82 8.13
N GLU A 7 -13.84 16.49 6.86
CA GLU A 7 -14.85 15.89 5.97
C GLU A 7 -14.15 15.00 4.92
N GLY A 8 -14.89 14.01 4.41
CA GLY A 8 -14.48 13.18 3.29
C GLY A 8 -14.22 11.72 3.62
N SER A 9 -14.23 10.89 2.58
CA SER A 9 -14.15 9.42 2.66
C SER A 9 -12.91 8.85 1.96
N LYS A 10 -11.82 9.63 1.87
CA LYS A 10 -10.59 9.21 1.18
C LYS A 10 -9.40 9.23 2.12
N ALA A 11 -8.46 8.33 1.87
CA ALA A 11 -7.10 8.44 2.34
C ALA A 11 -6.21 8.82 1.14
N VAL A 12 -5.26 9.71 1.34
CA VAL A 12 -4.34 10.16 0.28
C VAL A 12 -2.97 10.51 0.85
N ALA A 13 -1.94 10.23 0.07
CA ALA A 13 -0.58 10.69 0.31
C ALA A 13 -0.27 11.89 -0.59
N ASP A 14 0.29 12.96 -0.03
CA ASP A 14 0.63 14.19 -0.77
C ASP A 14 2.15 14.42 -0.94
N GLY A 15 2.97 13.43 -0.57
CA GLY A 15 4.42 13.49 -0.57
C GLY A 15 5.01 13.67 0.83
N ASP A 16 4.36 14.45 1.70
CA ASP A 16 4.84 14.74 3.06
C ASP A 16 3.92 14.17 4.14
N ARG A 17 2.64 14.04 3.83
CA ARG A 17 1.58 13.66 4.79
C ARG A 17 0.74 12.54 4.24
N VAL A 18 0.12 11.81 5.17
CA VAL A 18 -1.06 10.98 4.91
C VAL A 18 -2.25 11.71 5.50
N VAL A 19 -3.22 12.00 4.66
CA VAL A 19 -4.45 12.73 5.04
C VAL A 19 -5.62 11.78 4.91
N ILE A 20 -6.40 11.65 5.98
CA ILE A 20 -7.51 10.69 6.05
C ILE A 20 -8.79 11.44 6.40
N GLY A 21 -9.81 11.30 5.58
CA GLY A 21 -11.13 11.86 5.84
C GLY A 21 -11.83 11.13 6.98
N ILE A 22 -12.60 11.86 7.80
CA ILE A 22 -13.28 11.28 8.97
C ILE A 22 -14.35 10.24 8.60
N ASP A 23 -14.87 10.29 7.38
CA ASP A 23 -15.86 9.33 6.86
C ASP A 23 -15.19 8.17 6.10
N PHE A 24 -13.87 7.97 6.29
CA PHE A 24 -13.14 6.95 5.56
C PHE A 24 -13.64 5.54 5.97
N PRO A 25 -14.03 4.70 5.00
CA PRO A 25 -14.70 3.43 5.30
C PRO A 25 -13.86 2.46 6.14
N ALA A 26 -12.53 2.54 6.08
CA ALA A 26 -11.66 1.64 6.85
C ALA A 26 -11.78 1.82 8.37
N PHE A 27 -12.31 2.94 8.87
CA PHE A 27 -12.64 3.10 10.29
C PHE A 27 -13.72 2.14 10.79
N GLN A 28 -14.48 1.50 9.88
CA GLN A 28 -15.51 0.52 10.20
C GLN A 28 -14.98 -0.92 10.23
N TYR A 29 -13.71 -1.13 9.89
CA TYR A 29 -13.05 -2.42 9.86
C TYR A 29 -12.11 -2.60 11.06
N SER A 30 -11.34 -3.70 11.06
CA SER A 30 -10.38 -3.94 12.14
C SER A 30 -9.21 -2.94 12.11
N GLU A 31 -8.51 -2.83 13.23
CA GLU A 31 -7.33 -1.98 13.34
C GLU A 31 -6.26 -2.39 12.32
N GLU A 32 -6.10 -3.69 12.04
CA GLU A 32 -5.16 -4.20 11.06
C GLU A 32 -5.49 -3.75 9.64
N VAL A 33 -6.78 -3.75 9.27
CA VAL A 33 -7.22 -3.24 7.96
C VAL A 33 -6.95 -1.76 7.85
N PHE A 34 -7.23 -0.99 8.90
CA PHE A 34 -6.91 0.44 8.94
C PHE A 34 -5.40 0.68 8.85
N ALA A 35 -4.60 -0.09 9.60
CA ALA A 35 -3.14 -0.04 9.54
C ALA A 35 -2.61 -0.34 8.12
N GLY A 36 -3.23 -1.29 7.41
CA GLY A 36 -2.93 -1.61 6.02
C GLY A 36 -3.13 -0.41 5.10
N VAL A 37 -4.28 0.27 5.19
CA VAL A 37 -4.53 1.47 4.38
C VAL A 37 -3.52 2.57 4.69
N VAL A 38 -3.26 2.83 5.97
CA VAL A 38 -2.25 3.80 6.39
C VAL A 38 -0.87 3.44 5.86
N ALA A 39 -0.50 2.16 5.90
CA ALA A 39 0.78 1.67 5.37
C ALA A 39 0.88 1.84 3.85
N HIS A 40 -0.21 1.60 3.10
CA HIS A 40 -0.27 1.82 1.66
C HIS A 40 -0.03 3.31 1.31
N GLU A 41 -0.73 4.23 1.95
CA GLU A 41 -0.53 5.67 1.73
C GLU A 41 0.87 6.13 2.17
N LEU A 42 1.38 5.58 3.28
CA LEU A 42 2.74 5.86 3.72
C LEU A 42 3.78 5.37 2.72
N ALA A 43 3.55 4.22 2.08
CA ALA A 43 4.43 3.69 1.04
C ALA A 43 4.57 4.67 -0.13
N HIS A 44 3.48 5.32 -0.56
CA HIS A 44 3.57 6.35 -1.60
C HIS A 44 4.54 7.49 -1.24
N ASN A 45 4.49 7.97 0.01
CA ASN A 45 5.39 9.03 0.47
C ASN A 45 6.84 8.53 0.61
N LEU A 46 7.06 7.37 1.22
CA LEU A 46 8.39 6.79 1.41
C LEU A 46 9.10 6.52 0.09
N LEU A 47 8.37 6.07 -0.92
CA LEU A 47 8.89 5.74 -2.25
C LEU A 47 8.89 6.96 -3.20
N ARG A 48 8.43 8.12 -2.72
CA ARG A 48 8.40 9.39 -3.46
C ARG A 48 7.61 9.30 -4.77
N HIS A 49 6.49 8.61 -4.75
CA HIS A 49 5.68 8.34 -5.95
C HIS A 49 5.14 9.61 -6.60
N ALA A 50 4.78 10.63 -5.82
CA ALA A 50 4.32 11.92 -6.35
C ALA A 50 5.39 12.56 -7.23
N GLU A 51 6.63 12.65 -6.75
CA GLU A 51 7.76 13.21 -7.51
C GLU A 51 8.10 12.37 -8.75
N TRP A 52 8.00 11.04 -8.63
CA TRP A 52 8.21 10.16 -9.77
C TRP A 52 7.16 10.40 -10.86
N LEU A 53 5.88 10.56 -10.50
CA LEU A 53 4.81 10.87 -11.43
C LEU A 53 4.98 12.25 -12.06
N ASP A 54 5.48 13.24 -11.33
CA ASP A 54 5.74 14.58 -11.85
C ASP A 54 6.84 14.55 -12.92
N ARG A 55 7.86 13.70 -12.75
CA ARG A 55 8.94 13.51 -13.75
C ARG A 55 8.52 12.64 -14.94
N ASN A 56 7.69 11.61 -14.74
CA ASN A 56 7.39 10.58 -15.74
C ASN A 56 5.98 10.71 -16.36
N GLY A 57 5.16 11.60 -15.82
CA GLY A 57 3.79 11.85 -16.24
C GLY A 57 2.77 10.91 -15.58
N ARG A 58 1.53 11.42 -15.40
CA ARG A 58 0.42 10.75 -14.71
C ARG A 58 -0.42 9.88 -15.66
N LYS A 59 0.21 9.15 -16.58
CA LYS A 59 -0.47 8.19 -17.45
C LYS A 59 -0.96 7.01 -16.61
N ARG A 60 -2.08 6.39 -17.00
CA ARG A 60 -2.68 5.25 -16.28
C ARG A 60 -1.69 4.14 -15.95
N ARG A 61 -0.81 3.79 -16.91
CA ARG A 61 0.21 2.76 -16.68
C ARG A 61 1.18 3.15 -15.54
N ASN A 62 1.54 4.44 -15.46
CA ASN A 62 2.47 4.93 -14.45
C ASN A 62 1.80 4.97 -13.06
N VAL A 63 0.51 5.38 -13.02
CA VAL A 63 -0.28 5.31 -11.78
C VAL A 63 -0.36 3.84 -11.31
N ARG A 64 -0.66 2.90 -12.21
CA ARG A 64 -0.73 1.47 -11.84
C ARG A 64 0.59 0.93 -11.29
N LEU A 65 1.73 1.36 -11.84
CA LEU A 65 3.04 0.94 -11.33
C LEU A 65 3.29 1.40 -9.90
N ILE A 66 2.97 2.65 -9.57
CA ILE A 66 3.15 3.18 -8.21
C ILE A 66 2.18 2.54 -7.22
N GLU A 67 0.94 2.25 -7.64
CA GLU A 67 -0.04 1.54 -6.80
C GLU A 67 0.45 0.13 -6.46
N ARG A 68 0.96 -0.60 -7.45
CA ARG A 68 1.56 -1.92 -7.25
C ARG A 68 2.75 -1.87 -6.29
N GLU A 69 3.63 -0.90 -6.44
CA GLU A 69 4.79 -0.76 -5.55
C GLU A 69 4.36 -0.43 -4.12
N ALA A 70 3.30 0.39 -3.95
CA ALA A 70 2.73 0.67 -2.64
C ALA A 70 2.07 -0.57 -2.00
N ASP A 71 1.31 -1.35 -2.78
CA ASP A 71 0.73 -2.62 -2.32
C ASP A 71 1.80 -3.62 -1.86
N ARG A 72 2.93 -3.68 -2.56
CA ARG A 72 4.05 -4.56 -2.20
C ARG A 72 4.77 -4.11 -0.94
N LEU A 73 4.98 -2.80 -0.73
CA LEU A 73 5.64 -2.29 0.47
C LEU A 73 4.73 -2.31 1.70
N MET A 74 3.42 -2.20 1.53
CA MET A 74 2.43 -2.16 2.60
C MET A 74 2.62 -3.27 3.65
N PRO A 75 2.68 -4.58 3.32
CA PRO A 75 2.83 -5.65 4.31
C PRO A 75 4.16 -5.59 5.08
N TRP A 76 5.23 -5.10 4.48
CA TRP A 76 6.50 -4.86 5.15
C TRP A 76 6.37 -3.80 6.25
N LEU A 77 5.69 -2.68 5.95
CA LEU A 77 5.46 -1.61 6.91
C LEU A 77 4.57 -2.08 8.07
N MET A 78 3.53 -2.87 7.78
CA MET A 78 2.67 -3.48 8.79
C MET A 78 3.48 -4.38 9.73
N ALA A 79 4.27 -5.31 9.18
CA ALA A 79 5.10 -6.22 9.96
C ALA A 79 6.10 -5.47 10.86
N ASN A 80 6.73 -4.41 10.35
CA ASN A 80 7.65 -3.57 11.13
C ASN A 80 6.96 -2.79 12.24
N ALA A 81 5.67 -2.47 12.06
CA ALA A 81 4.86 -1.80 13.08
C ALA A 81 4.22 -2.75 14.09
N GLY A 82 4.40 -4.07 13.94
CA GLY A 82 3.86 -5.10 14.82
C GLY A 82 2.42 -5.53 14.50
N TYR A 83 1.90 -5.15 13.33
CA TYR A 83 0.62 -5.62 12.83
C TYR A 83 0.77 -6.91 12.03
N ASP A 84 -0.30 -7.73 12.00
CA ASP A 84 -0.32 -8.91 11.12
C ASP A 84 -0.44 -8.49 9.65
N PRO A 85 0.60 -8.66 8.84
CA PRO A 85 0.57 -8.25 7.44
C PRO A 85 -0.37 -9.13 6.57
N VAL A 86 -0.81 -10.29 7.06
CA VAL A 86 -1.80 -11.16 6.36
C VAL A 86 -3.14 -10.45 6.25
N ALA A 87 -3.48 -9.57 7.19
CA ALA A 87 -4.71 -8.80 7.14
C ALA A 87 -4.84 -7.96 5.85
N ALA A 88 -3.73 -7.51 5.27
CA ALA A 88 -3.73 -6.78 4.00
C ALA A 88 -4.19 -7.66 2.83
N GLN A 89 -3.69 -8.90 2.75
CA GLN A 89 -4.11 -9.87 1.74
C GLN A 89 -5.60 -10.23 1.90
N THR A 90 -6.00 -10.60 3.11
CA THR A 90 -7.39 -10.94 3.45
C THR A 90 -8.35 -9.81 3.07
N PHE A 91 -7.97 -8.56 3.36
CA PHE A 91 -8.76 -7.40 2.98
C PHE A 91 -8.94 -7.30 1.46
N MET A 92 -7.88 -7.49 0.66
CA MET A 92 -7.98 -7.46 -0.79
C MET A 92 -8.89 -8.58 -1.33
N GLU A 93 -8.79 -9.78 -0.78
CA GLU A 93 -9.57 -10.95 -1.20
C GLU A 93 -11.07 -10.82 -0.83
N GLU A 94 -11.37 -10.30 0.34
CA GLU A 94 -12.75 -10.26 0.85
C GLU A 94 -13.47 -8.97 0.48
N TRP A 95 -12.80 -7.84 0.63
CA TRP A 95 -13.39 -6.53 0.43
C TRP A 95 -13.42 -6.10 -1.04
N GLY A 96 -12.37 -6.42 -1.77
CA GLY A 96 -12.20 -6.04 -3.16
C GLY A 96 -13.39 -6.42 -4.04
N PRO A 97 -13.81 -7.70 -4.07
CA PRO A 97 -14.94 -8.14 -4.90
C PRO A 97 -16.27 -7.47 -4.54
N ARG A 98 -16.47 -7.08 -3.28
CA ARG A 98 -17.70 -6.42 -2.81
C ARG A 98 -17.78 -4.94 -3.19
N HIS A 99 -16.64 -4.32 -3.45
CA HIS A 99 -16.52 -2.90 -3.72
C HIS A 99 -15.97 -2.61 -5.12
N ASP A 100 -15.94 -3.62 -5.98
CA ASP A 100 -15.55 -3.47 -7.38
C ASP A 100 -16.55 -2.55 -8.09
N GLY A 101 -16.17 -1.29 -8.18
CA GLY A 101 -16.99 -0.22 -8.78
C GLY A 101 -17.10 -0.32 -10.30
N GLY A 102 -16.96 -1.56 -10.86
CA GLY A 102 -17.12 -1.85 -12.28
C GLY A 102 -15.95 -1.38 -13.15
N LEU A 103 -16.12 -1.50 -14.45
CA LEU A 103 -15.13 -1.31 -15.53
C LEU A 103 -14.29 -0.02 -15.45
N LEU A 104 -14.78 1.01 -14.76
CA LEU A 104 -14.10 2.30 -14.67
C LEU A 104 -13.05 2.37 -13.54
N ARG A 105 -13.17 1.53 -12.51
CA ARG A 105 -12.24 1.51 -11.38
C ARG A 105 -10.95 0.75 -11.70
N ALA A 106 -11.03 -0.26 -12.55
CA ALA A 106 -9.88 -1.03 -13.06
C ALA A 106 -8.87 -0.21 -13.90
N ARG A 107 -9.05 1.09 -14.01
CA ARG A 107 -8.20 1.93 -14.88
C ARG A 107 -6.90 2.41 -14.23
N THR A 108 -6.87 2.49 -12.91
CA THR A 108 -5.71 3.01 -12.15
C THR A 108 -5.09 1.99 -11.21
N HIS A 109 -5.78 0.88 -10.91
CA HIS A 109 -5.26 -0.20 -10.08
C HIS A 109 -5.25 -1.51 -10.87
N ASP A 110 -4.45 -2.47 -10.44
CA ASP A 110 -4.53 -3.87 -10.86
C ASP A 110 -5.82 -4.50 -10.30
N GLY A 111 -6.22 -5.68 -10.79
CA GLY A 111 -7.34 -6.41 -10.23
C GLY A 111 -7.11 -6.76 -8.75
N TRP A 112 -8.18 -6.99 -8.01
CA TRP A 112 -8.09 -7.31 -6.58
C TRP A 112 -7.33 -8.60 -6.31
N ASP A 113 -7.50 -9.59 -7.19
CA ASP A 113 -6.78 -10.85 -7.21
C ASP A 113 -5.28 -10.65 -7.49
N GLU A 114 -4.93 -9.87 -8.49
CA GLU A 114 -3.52 -9.52 -8.77
C GLU A 114 -2.87 -8.78 -7.59
N ARG A 115 -3.60 -7.87 -6.94
CA ARG A 115 -3.12 -7.14 -5.75
C ARG A 115 -2.89 -8.10 -4.58
N ALA A 116 -3.81 -9.04 -4.34
CA ALA A 116 -3.64 -10.08 -3.32
C ALA A 116 -2.42 -10.97 -3.61
N ASP A 117 -2.17 -11.33 -4.87
CA ASP A 117 -1.01 -12.12 -5.29
C ASP A 117 0.31 -11.39 -5.04
N PHE A 118 0.39 -10.08 -5.33
CA PHE A 118 1.59 -9.28 -5.03
C PHE A 118 1.86 -9.24 -3.53
N ILE A 119 0.84 -9.04 -2.71
CA ILE A 119 0.96 -9.05 -1.25
C ILE A 119 1.40 -10.44 -0.77
N ALA A 120 0.81 -11.53 -1.28
CA ALA A 120 1.17 -12.89 -0.91
C ALA A 120 2.65 -13.22 -1.21
N ALA A 121 3.18 -12.74 -2.34
CA ALA A 121 4.58 -12.90 -2.69
C ALA A 121 5.51 -12.21 -1.68
N GLU A 122 5.19 -10.98 -1.27
CA GLU A 122 5.96 -10.24 -0.25
C GLU A 122 5.83 -10.90 1.14
N LEU A 123 4.62 -11.39 1.51
CA LEU A 123 4.41 -12.11 2.78
C LEU A 123 5.30 -13.33 2.93
N SER A 124 5.54 -14.05 1.83
CA SER A 124 6.43 -15.21 1.84
C SER A 124 7.87 -14.82 2.20
N GLN A 125 8.36 -13.70 1.66
CA GLN A 125 9.68 -13.16 1.96
C GLN A 125 9.76 -12.63 3.40
N ILE A 126 8.74 -11.89 3.84
CA ILE A 126 8.64 -11.34 5.21
C ILE A 126 8.73 -12.47 6.25
N ARG A 127 7.95 -13.54 6.07
CA ARG A 127 7.95 -14.69 6.98
C ARG A 127 9.31 -15.36 7.05
N ALA A 128 9.91 -15.68 5.90
CA ALA A 128 11.22 -16.29 5.84
C ALA A 128 12.29 -15.42 6.54
N LEU A 129 12.21 -14.10 6.38
CA LEU A 129 13.14 -13.19 6.99
C LEU A 129 12.95 -13.10 8.50
N ILE A 130 11.71 -13.02 9.00
CA ILE A 130 11.41 -13.03 10.44
C ILE A 130 11.89 -14.32 11.09
N GLU A 131 11.68 -15.48 10.44
CA GLU A 131 12.19 -16.76 10.95
C GLU A 131 13.73 -16.80 11.05
N GLN A 132 14.43 -16.18 10.12
CA GLN A 132 15.89 -16.19 10.06
C GLN A 132 16.53 -15.13 10.97
N THR A 133 15.95 -13.95 11.08
CA THR A 133 16.58 -12.78 11.70
C THR A 133 15.80 -12.17 12.86
N GLY A 134 14.55 -12.58 13.05
CA GLY A 134 13.65 -12.03 14.05
C GLY A 134 12.98 -10.72 13.64
N ALA A 135 13.25 -10.18 12.45
CA ALA A 135 12.71 -8.89 11.98
C ALA A 135 12.50 -8.86 10.47
N ALA A 136 11.56 -8.05 10.01
CA ALA A 136 11.29 -7.80 8.60
C ALA A 136 11.81 -6.42 8.18
N ASP A 137 13.13 -6.25 8.13
CA ASP A 137 13.74 -4.95 7.75
C ASP A 137 13.48 -4.65 6.25
N TRP A 138 12.45 -3.87 5.99
CA TRP A 138 12.05 -3.49 4.65
C TRP A 138 13.10 -2.62 3.94
N ARG A 139 13.85 -1.78 4.66
CA ARG A 139 14.88 -0.90 4.08
C ARG A 139 15.99 -1.70 3.41
N THR A 140 16.32 -2.83 3.98
CA THR A 140 17.38 -3.71 3.45
C THR A 140 16.87 -4.70 2.41
N HIS A 141 15.63 -5.17 2.55
CA HIS A 141 15.13 -6.34 1.81
C HIS A 141 14.08 -6.04 0.76
N PHE A 142 13.26 -5.00 0.92
CA PHE A 142 12.30 -4.61 -0.11
C PHE A 142 13.03 -4.19 -1.39
N ARG A 143 12.55 -4.67 -2.52
CA ARG A 143 13.12 -4.35 -3.86
C ARG A 143 12.14 -3.54 -4.66
N ARG A 144 12.56 -2.33 -5.02
CA ARG A 144 11.80 -1.42 -5.87
C ARG A 144 11.73 -1.93 -7.30
N GLU A 145 10.60 -1.74 -7.95
CA GLU A 145 10.43 -1.91 -9.39
C GLU A 145 10.65 -0.59 -10.14
N ILE A 146 10.29 0.51 -9.49
CA ILE A 146 10.39 1.87 -10.02
C ILE A 146 11.64 2.52 -9.43
N ASP A 147 12.51 3.06 -10.29
CA ASP A 147 13.78 3.65 -9.88
C ASP A 147 14.60 2.74 -8.91
N PRO A 148 14.95 1.51 -9.29
CA PRO A 148 15.61 0.56 -8.37
C PRO A 148 16.95 1.08 -7.84
N GLU A 149 17.56 2.06 -8.52
CA GLU A 149 18.82 2.70 -8.11
C GLU A 149 18.61 3.90 -7.17
N ALA A 150 17.37 4.37 -7.01
CA ALA A 150 17.10 5.58 -6.22
C ALA A 150 17.29 5.38 -4.71
N GLY A 151 17.50 4.15 -4.25
CA GLY A 151 17.58 3.83 -2.81
C GLY A 151 16.24 4.06 -2.08
N LEU A 152 16.17 3.60 -0.85
CA LEU A 152 15.03 3.83 0.07
C LEU A 152 15.38 4.92 1.07
#